data_92b8a6c081e436c4368730214d68ab17
#
_entry.id   92b8a6c081e436c4368730214d68ab17
#
_cell.length_a   1.000
_cell.length_b   1.000
_cell.length_c   1.000
_cell.angle_alpha   90.00
_cell.angle_beta   90.00
_cell.angle_gamma   90.00
#
_symmetry.space_group_name_H-M   'P 1'
#
loop_
_entity.id
_entity.type
_entity.pdbx_description
1 polymer ?
#
loop_
_entity_poly.entity_id
_entity_poly.type
_entity_poly.pdbx_seq_one_letter_code
_entity_poly.pdbx_strand_id
1 'polypeptide(L)'
;LKDMDIQYSYDFWYQPRKNMMVSTEWAAPKTFQPGFELDDVGKDKYGRRIHFWDLDKKEVKKTFDLGEEGLIPLETRMLHNPDSSHGYVGATLSSNIFHYNTERADPEVKKVIDVASIEVDFFPVPLPGLITDILVSMDDKYLYFANWLHGDVRQYDISEPSNPKLTGQAWIGGLLGKAPEINGKKIEGGPQMIQLSLDGKRLYVTTSLFSTWDNQFYPGMKDEGGAMVVVDCDTENGG
;
A
#
# COMPACT_ATOMS: atom_id res chain seq x y z
N LEU A 1 6.67 18.82 -19.68
CA LEU A 1 6.18 18.71 -18.29
C LEU A 1 5.56 20.01 -17.75
N LYS A 2 5.49 21.10 -18.55
CA LYS A 2 5.12 22.42 -18.04
C LYS A 2 3.63 22.63 -17.78
N ASP A 3 2.75 21.74 -18.28
CA ASP A 3 1.28 21.95 -18.25
C ASP A 3 0.51 20.73 -17.68
N MET A 4 1.20 19.89 -16.91
CA MET A 4 0.53 18.75 -16.28
C MET A 4 0.06 19.13 -14.89
N ASP A 5 -1.26 19.00 -14.66
CA ASP A 5 -1.86 19.15 -13.33
C ASP A 5 -1.61 17.87 -12.49
N ILE A 6 -0.33 17.61 -12.18
CA ILE A 6 0.10 16.55 -11.29
C ILE A 6 0.66 17.18 -10.03
N GLN A 7 0.09 16.81 -8.91
CA GLN A 7 0.53 17.26 -7.59
C GLN A 7 0.94 16.03 -6.77
N TYR A 8 1.86 16.24 -5.83
CA TYR A 8 2.19 15.26 -4.80
C TYR A 8 2.67 13.89 -5.29
N SER A 9 3.33 13.83 -6.46
CA SER A 9 3.84 12.57 -7.03
C SER A 9 4.65 11.78 -6.02
N TYR A 10 4.40 10.46 -5.93
CA TYR A 10 5.08 9.58 -5.00
C TYR A 10 5.71 8.37 -5.71
N ASP A 11 4.93 7.36 -6.05
CA ASP A 11 5.40 6.11 -6.64
C ASP A 11 5.03 6.02 -8.12
N PHE A 12 5.69 5.13 -8.83
CA PHE A 12 5.35 4.76 -10.19
C PHE A 12 5.76 3.33 -10.50
N TRP A 13 5.00 2.70 -11.38
CA TRP A 13 5.37 1.44 -11.99
C TRP A 13 5.19 1.51 -13.50
N TYR A 14 5.94 0.72 -14.26
CA TYR A 14 5.92 0.83 -15.71
C TYR A 14 5.99 -0.52 -16.41
N GLN A 15 5.40 -0.59 -17.59
CA GLN A 15 5.39 -1.76 -18.45
C GLN A 15 5.75 -1.33 -19.88
N PRO A 16 7.04 -1.44 -20.30
CA PRO A 16 7.51 -0.90 -21.55
C PRO A 16 6.83 -1.52 -22.78
N ARG A 17 6.54 -2.82 -22.76
CA ARG A 17 5.84 -3.49 -23.87
C ARG A 17 4.46 -2.92 -24.15
N LYS A 18 3.82 -2.38 -23.13
CA LYS A 18 2.49 -1.74 -23.24
C LYS A 18 2.59 -0.23 -23.43
N ASN A 19 3.81 0.32 -23.51
CA ASN A 19 4.04 1.77 -23.54
C ASN A 19 3.30 2.50 -22.42
N MET A 20 3.32 1.92 -21.20
CA MET A 20 2.51 2.36 -20.09
C MET A 20 3.33 2.57 -18.83
N MET A 21 3.04 3.67 -18.12
CA MET A 21 3.44 3.90 -16.73
C MET A 21 2.21 4.33 -15.93
N VAL A 22 2.16 3.96 -14.68
CA VAL A 22 1.17 4.45 -13.72
C VAL A 22 1.92 5.16 -12.61
N SER A 23 1.48 6.35 -12.23
CA SER A 23 2.01 7.07 -11.07
C SER A 23 0.92 7.45 -10.09
N THR A 24 1.32 7.68 -8.84
CA THR A 24 0.44 7.93 -7.71
C THR A 24 0.72 9.28 -7.06
N GLU A 25 -0.19 9.71 -6.17
CA GLU A 25 -0.06 10.94 -5.41
C GLU A 25 -0.06 10.66 -3.91
N TRP A 26 0.81 11.32 -3.16
CA TRP A 26 0.78 11.28 -1.70
C TRP A 26 0.30 12.60 -1.11
N ALA A 27 1.24 13.49 -0.80
CA ALA A 27 0.98 14.78 -0.17
C ALA A 27 2.13 15.76 -0.38
N ALA A 28 1.87 17.04 -0.14
CA ALA A 28 2.96 18.03 -0.06
C ALA A 28 3.89 17.70 1.12
N PRO A 29 5.22 17.86 0.99
CA PRO A 29 6.17 17.62 2.07
C PRO A 29 5.83 18.32 3.38
N LYS A 30 5.33 19.54 3.32
CA LYS A 30 4.90 20.32 4.49
C LYS A 30 3.74 19.68 5.27
N THR A 31 2.98 18.79 4.64
CA THR A 31 1.82 18.12 5.24
C THR A 31 2.25 16.92 6.07
N PHE A 32 3.14 16.06 5.53
CA PHE A 32 3.47 14.81 6.19
C PHE A 32 4.77 14.84 7.01
N GLN A 33 5.73 15.70 6.67
CA GLN A 33 7.03 15.75 7.37
C GLN A 33 6.93 16.09 8.87
N PRO A 34 6.03 16.99 9.32
CA PRO A 34 5.88 17.30 10.75
C PRO A 34 5.22 16.17 11.56
N GLY A 35 4.51 15.27 10.93
CA GLY A 35 3.66 14.24 11.51
C GLY A 35 2.30 14.21 10.84
N PHE A 36 1.39 13.41 11.35
CA PHE A 36 0.02 13.29 10.85
C PHE A 36 -0.90 14.26 11.61
N GLU A 37 -1.65 15.07 10.86
CA GLU A 37 -2.68 15.95 11.38
C GLU A 37 -4.03 15.57 10.75
N LEU A 38 -4.99 15.15 11.58
CA LEU A 38 -6.31 14.69 11.10
C LEU A 38 -7.06 15.80 10.32
N ASP A 39 -6.93 17.03 10.75
CA ASP A 39 -7.53 18.20 10.10
C ASP A 39 -7.06 18.40 8.63
N ASP A 40 -5.89 17.92 8.29
CA ASP A 40 -5.33 18.06 6.94
C ASP A 40 -6.02 17.14 5.93
N VAL A 41 -6.65 16.07 6.39
CA VAL A 41 -7.43 15.15 5.55
C VAL A 41 -8.60 15.87 4.89
N GLY A 42 -9.35 16.68 5.67
CA GLY A 42 -10.49 17.43 5.15
C GLY A 42 -10.12 18.72 4.38
N LYS A 43 -8.83 19.01 4.20
CA LYS A 43 -8.34 20.26 3.56
C LYS A 43 -7.69 20.00 2.18
N ASP A 44 -7.95 18.86 1.55
CA ASP A 44 -7.36 18.44 0.27
C ASP A 44 -5.82 18.51 0.23
N LYS A 45 -5.16 18.29 1.39
CA LYS A 45 -3.69 18.30 1.49
C LYS A 45 -3.05 16.97 1.12
N TYR A 46 -3.86 15.94 0.98
CA TYR A 46 -3.46 14.61 0.55
C TYR A 46 -4.01 14.31 -0.84
N GLY A 47 -3.19 13.63 -1.65
CA GLY A 47 -3.59 13.21 -2.99
C GLY A 47 -4.59 12.07 -2.99
N ARG A 48 -5.32 11.94 -4.09
CA ARG A 48 -6.27 10.86 -4.33
C ARG A 48 -6.36 10.46 -5.80
N ARG A 49 -5.36 10.87 -6.61
CA ARG A 49 -5.35 10.61 -8.05
C ARG A 49 -4.25 9.63 -8.43
N ILE A 50 -4.53 8.87 -9.48
CA ILE A 50 -3.55 8.07 -10.20
C ILE A 50 -3.52 8.51 -11.66
N HIS A 51 -2.34 8.41 -12.27
CA HIS A 51 -2.09 8.91 -13.62
C HIS A 51 -1.55 7.80 -14.51
N PHE A 52 -2.19 7.59 -15.65
CA PHE A 52 -1.73 6.68 -16.70
C PHE A 52 -0.99 7.47 -17.76
N TRP A 53 0.22 7.04 -18.09
CA TRP A 53 1.14 7.73 -18.98
C TRP A 53 1.40 6.96 -20.27
N ASP A 54 1.58 7.70 -21.35
CA ASP A 54 2.22 7.23 -22.57
C ASP A 54 3.73 7.47 -22.43
N LEU A 55 4.52 6.40 -22.35
CA LEU A 55 5.96 6.47 -22.12
C LEU A 55 6.71 7.07 -23.32
N ASP A 56 6.30 6.75 -24.56
CA ASP A 56 6.92 7.24 -25.77
C ASP A 56 6.72 8.75 -25.92
N LYS A 57 5.49 9.21 -25.66
CA LYS A 57 5.15 10.62 -25.73
C LYS A 57 5.51 11.41 -24.49
N LYS A 58 5.74 10.71 -23.35
CA LYS A 58 5.97 11.32 -22.03
C LYS A 58 4.82 12.25 -21.60
N GLU A 59 3.61 11.81 -21.85
CA GLU A 59 2.37 12.55 -21.58
C GLU A 59 1.42 11.71 -20.70
N VAL A 60 0.64 12.41 -19.87
CA VAL A 60 -0.47 11.78 -19.16
C VAL A 60 -1.61 11.53 -20.14
N LYS A 61 -1.98 10.28 -20.29
CA LYS A 61 -3.13 9.87 -21.12
C LYS A 61 -4.44 10.02 -20.37
N LYS A 62 -4.44 9.68 -19.09
CA LYS A 62 -5.62 9.65 -18.25
C LYS A 62 -5.27 9.87 -16.79
N THR A 63 -6.08 10.63 -16.11
CA THR A 63 -6.08 10.79 -14.65
C THR A 63 -7.37 10.24 -14.09
N PHE A 64 -7.29 9.43 -13.04
CA PHE A 64 -8.42 9.01 -12.24
C PHE A 64 -8.36 9.64 -10.86
N ASP A 65 -9.44 10.29 -10.45
CA ASP A 65 -9.70 10.66 -9.07
C ASP A 65 -10.40 9.47 -8.39
N LEU A 66 -9.76 8.90 -7.38
CA LEU A 66 -10.28 7.75 -6.63
C LEU A 66 -11.28 8.16 -5.54
N GLY A 67 -11.49 9.47 -5.36
CA GLY A 67 -12.41 10.03 -4.36
C GLY A 67 -11.99 9.74 -2.92
N GLU A 68 -12.94 9.81 -2.01
CA GLU A 68 -12.71 9.59 -0.57
C GLU A 68 -12.27 8.14 -0.25
N GLU A 69 -12.63 7.19 -1.08
CA GLU A 69 -12.21 5.80 -0.94
C GLU A 69 -10.75 5.56 -1.39
N GLY A 70 -10.12 6.55 -2.02
CA GLY A 70 -8.77 6.47 -2.58
C GLY A 70 -7.79 7.46 -2.00
N LEU A 71 -7.94 7.88 -0.74
CA LEU A 71 -7.04 8.84 -0.09
C LEU A 71 -5.63 8.25 0.08
N ILE A 72 -4.65 9.02 -0.38
CA ILE A 72 -3.23 8.65 -0.41
C ILE A 72 -3.02 7.36 -1.21
N PRO A 73 -3.21 7.37 -2.54
CA PRO A 73 -2.78 6.26 -3.38
C PRO A 73 -1.25 6.24 -3.38
N LEU A 74 -0.67 5.36 -2.56
CA LEU A 74 0.76 5.38 -2.26
C LEU A 74 1.51 4.48 -3.25
N GLU A 75 1.50 3.19 -3.01
CA GLU A 75 2.25 2.22 -3.79
C GLU A 75 1.42 1.67 -4.95
N THR A 76 2.05 1.48 -6.12
CA THR A 76 1.42 0.86 -7.28
C THR A 76 2.29 -0.27 -7.83
N ARG A 77 1.70 -1.37 -8.24
CA ARG A 77 2.40 -2.52 -8.84
C ARG A 77 1.60 -3.07 -10.02
N MET A 78 2.27 -3.29 -11.14
CA MET A 78 1.75 -4.09 -12.25
C MET A 78 2.15 -5.54 -12.07
N LEU A 79 1.40 -6.46 -12.67
CA LEU A 79 1.82 -7.85 -12.76
C LEU A 79 3.15 -7.98 -13.49
N HIS A 80 3.95 -8.98 -13.12
CA HIS A 80 5.28 -9.22 -13.69
C HIS A 80 5.22 -9.76 -15.12
N ASN A 81 4.14 -10.45 -15.47
CA ASN A 81 3.93 -10.90 -16.85
C ASN A 81 3.87 -9.66 -17.78
N PRO A 82 4.85 -9.49 -18.69
CA PRO A 82 4.94 -8.31 -19.54
C PRO A 82 3.79 -8.18 -20.54
N ASP A 83 3.00 -9.21 -20.74
CA ASP A 83 1.81 -9.20 -21.60
C ASP A 83 0.52 -8.93 -20.81
N SER A 84 0.59 -8.91 -19.48
CA SER A 84 -0.54 -8.53 -18.63
C SER A 84 -0.82 -7.03 -18.71
N SER A 85 -2.08 -6.66 -18.56
CA SER A 85 -2.54 -5.26 -18.50
C SER A 85 -3.05 -4.88 -17.11
N HIS A 86 -2.88 -5.77 -16.12
CA HIS A 86 -3.40 -5.63 -14.77
C HIS A 86 -2.37 -5.07 -13.81
N GLY A 87 -2.87 -4.33 -12.82
CA GLY A 87 -2.06 -3.86 -11.69
C GLY A 87 -2.94 -3.39 -10.55
N TYR A 88 -2.28 -3.00 -9.46
CA TYR A 88 -2.92 -2.59 -8.21
C TYR A 88 -2.33 -1.29 -7.70
N VAL A 89 -3.14 -0.56 -6.94
CA VAL A 89 -2.70 0.59 -6.15
C VAL A 89 -3.29 0.52 -4.75
N GLY A 90 -2.45 0.75 -3.75
CA GLY A 90 -2.85 0.83 -2.35
C GLY A 90 -3.18 2.26 -1.96
N ALA A 91 -4.43 2.51 -1.54
CA ALA A 91 -4.86 3.79 -0.98
C ALA A 91 -4.68 3.74 0.54
N THR A 92 -3.61 4.36 1.01
CA THR A 92 -3.10 4.21 2.37
C THR A 92 -4.09 4.62 3.43
N LEU A 93 -4.58 5.85 3.39
CA LEU A 93 -5.43 6.39 4.46
C LEU A 93 -6.83 5.78 4.45
N SER A 94 -7.41 5.56 3.29
CA SER A 94 -8.70 4.88 3.16
C SER A 94 -8.62 3.35 3.26
N SER A 95 -7.40 2.79 3.31
CA SER A 95 -7.13 1.35 3.51
C SER A 95 -7.79 0.46 2.46
N ASN A 96 -7.82 0.92 1.22
CA ASN A 96 -8.39 0.21 0.08
C ASN A 96 -7.32 -0.20 -0.94
N ILE A 97 -7.56 -1.30 -1.65
CA ILE A 97 -6.79 -1.65 -2.84
C ILE A 97 -7.70 -1.48 -4.06
N PHE A 98 -7.18 -0.74 -5.03
CA PHE A 98 -7.80 -0.61 -6.34
C PHE A 98 -7.03 -1.48 -7.35
N HIS A 99 -7.77 -2.21 -8.16
CA HIS A 99 -7.27 -2.89 -9.34
C HIS A 99 -7.47 -1.99 -10.55
N TYR A 100 -6.50 -1.95 -11.44
CA TYR A 100 -6.65 -1.31 -12.74
C TYR A 100 -6.32 -2.28 -13.87
N ASN A 101 -7.00 -2.05 -15.02
CA ASN A 101 -6.74 -2.77 -16.27
C ASN A 101 -6.51 -1.75 -17.40
N THR A 102 -5.35 -1.85 -18.04
CA THR A 102 -4.88 -0.95 -19.10
C THR A 102 -5.01 -1.54 -20.50
N GLU A 103 -5.73 -2.65 -20.67
CA GLU A 103 -5.89 -3.32 -21.98
C GLU A 103 -6.64 -2.42 -22.98
N ARG A 104 -7.61 -1.66 -22.50
CA ARG A 104 -8.36 -0.71 -23.30
C ARG A 104 -7.68 0.66 -23.35
N ALA A 105 -7.96 1.43 -24.39
CA ALA A 105 -7.47 2.81 -24.50
C ALA A 105 -7.91 3.70 -23.33
N ASP A 106 -9.06 3.42 -22.74
CA ASP A 106 -9.55 4.01 -21.48
C ASP A 106 -9.41 2.95 -20.39
N PRO A 107 -8.43 3.09 -19.48
CA PRO A 107 -8.18 2.14 -18.38
C PRO A 107 -9.40 2.02 -17.47
N GLU A 108 -9.66 0.82 -16.99
CA GLU A 108 -10.67 0.57 -15.97
C GLU A 108 -10.02 0.55 -14.60
N VAL A 109 -10.61 1.25 -13.61
CA VAL A 109 -10.13 1.29 -12.23
C VAL A 109 -11.29 0.93 -11.29
N LYS A 110 -11.07 -0.05 -10.40
CA LYS A 110 -12.11 -0.54 -9.49
C LYS A 110 -11.52 -0.89 -8.12
N LYS A 111 -12.19 -0.49 -7.04
CA LYS A 111 -11.88 -0.98 -5.69
C LYS A 111 -12.18 -2.49 -5.61
N VAL A 112 -11.21 -3.27 -5.16
CA VAL A 112 -11.30 -4.74 -5.07
C VAL A 112 -11.05 -5.30 -3.66
N ILE A 113 -10.37 -4.54 -2.79
CA ILE A 113 -10.18 -4.90 -1.39
C ILE A 113 -10.51 -3.69 -0.53
N ASP A 114 -11.22 -3.94 0.56
CA ASP A 114 -11.57 -2.98 1.59
C ASP A 114 -11.09 -3.52 2.95
N VAL A 115 -10.18 -2.80 3.60
CA VAL A 115 -9.76 -3.11 4.96
C VAL A 115 -10.56 -2.25 5.90
N ALA A 116 -11.62 -2.83 6.47
CA ALA A 116 -12.53 -2.12 7.37
C ALA A 116 -11.77 -1.45 8.53
N SER A 117 -12.05 -0.18 8.77
CA SER A 117 -11.57 0.53 9.95
C SER A 117 -12.16 -0.08 11.22
N ILE A 118 -11.43 0.00 12.33
CA ILE A 118 -11.80 -0.63 13.60
C ILE A 118 -12.03 0.44 14.66
N GLU A 119 -13.19 0.40 15.33
CA GLU A 119 -13.48 1.26 16.48
C GLU A 119 -12.54 0.95 17.64
N VAL A 120 -11.88 1.98 18.15
CA VAL A 120 -10.97 1.90 19.30
C VAL A 120 -11.15 3.12 20.19
N ASP A 121 -10.98 2.97 21.49
CA ASP A 121 -11.21 4.06 22.45
C ASP A 121 -10.08 5.10 22.48
N PHE A 122 -8.90 4.75 21.98
CA PHE A 122 -7.69 5.60 22.02
C PHE A 122 -7.47 6.44 20.76
N PHE A 123 -8.33 6.34 19.76
CA PHE A 123 -8.21 7.12 18.52
C PHE A 123 -9.54 7.86 18.23
N PRO A 124 -9.50 9.11 17.74
CA PRO A 124 -10.70 9.96 17.65
C PRO A 124 -11.69 9.56 16.55
N VAL A 125 -11.27 8.69 15.64
CA VAL A 125 -12.08 8.16 14.53
C VAL A 125 -11.82 6.65 14.42
N PRO A 126 -12.65 5.87 13.70
CA PRO A 126 -12.34 4.47 13.44
C PRO A 126 -10.93 4.31 12.88
N LEU A 127 -10.10 3.46 13.49
CA LEU A 127 -8.68 3.27 13.16
C LEU A 127 -8.56 2.60 11.78
N PRO A 128 -7.99 3.25 10.76
CA PRO A 128 -7.77 2.64 9.46
C PRO A 128 -6.64 1.62 9.52
N GLY A 129 -6.58 0.69 8.58
CA GLY A 129 -5.45 -0.23 8.44
C GLY A 129 -4.15 0.51 8.15
N LEU A 130 -4.21 1.56 7.36
CA LEU A 130 -3.12 2.35 6.79
C LEU A 130 -2.19 1.46 5.94
N ILE A 131 -2.61 1.18 4.71
CA ILE A 131 -1.84 0.35 3.77
C ILE A 131 -0.60 1.13 3.31
N THR A 132 0.59 0.66 3.68
CA THR A 132 1.84 1.38 3.45
C THR A 132 2.69 0.81 2.33
N ASP A 133 2.55 -0.46 2.02
CA ASP A 133 3.28 -1.11 0.91
C ASP A 133 2.46 -2.25 0.32
N ILE A 134 2.64 -2.50 -0.98
CA ILE A 134 2.02 -3.61 -1.71
C ILE A 134 3.05 -4.30 -2.59
N LEU A 135 2.98 -5.62 -2.69
CA LEU A 135 3.82 -6.43 -3.57
C LEU A 135 3.00 -7.47 -4.31
N VAL A 136 3.40 -7.77 -5.54
CA VAL A 136 2.91 -8.92 -6.30
C VAL A 136 3.99 -9.99 -6.31
N SER A 137 3.63 -11.26 -6.12
CA SER A 137 4.56 -12.38 -6.24
C SER A 137 5.10 -12.51 -7.67
N MET A 138 6.31 -13.06 -7.82
CA MET A 138 6.98 -13.18 -9.13
C MET A 138 6.23 -14.06 -10.14
N ASP A 139 5.34 -14.93 -9.65
CA ASP A 139 4.46 -15.78 -10.46
C ASP A 139 3.08 -15.18 -10.71
N ASP A 140 2.86 -13.93 -10.28
CA ASP A 140 1.60 -13.18 -10.41
C ASP A 140 0.37 -13.81 -9.74
N LYS A 141 0.58 -14.70 -8.75
CA LYS A 141 -0.52 -15.39 -8.07
C LYS A 141 -0.99 -14.71 -6.80
N TYR A 142 -0.09 -13.99 -6.12
CA TYR A 142 -0.38 -13.41 -4.82
C TYR A 142 -0.07 -11.93 -4.78
N LEU A 143 -0.97 -11.19 -4.11
CA LEU A 143 -0.78 -9.81 -3.69
C LEU A 143 -0.56 -9.78 -2.18
N TYR A 144 0.50 -9.13 -1.75
CA TYR A 144 0.81 -8.88 -0.34
C TYR A 144 0.68 -7.40 -0.04
N PHE A 145 0.22 -7.07 1.15
CA PHE A 145 0.27 -5.69 1.63
C PHE A 145 0.36 -5.61 3.16
N ALA A 146 0.84 -4.46 3.64
CA ALA A 146 1.04 -4.16 5.05
C ALA A 146 0.02 -3.13 5.54
N ASN A 147 -0.63 -3.41 6.67
CA ASN A 147 -1.52 -2.50 7.40
C ASN A 147 -0.78 -1.96 8.63
N TRP A 148 -0.17 -0.80 8.51
CA TRP A 148 0.76 -0.27 9.50
C TRP A 148 0.11 0.01 10.87
N LEU A 149 -1.10 0.59 10.90
CA LEU A 149 -1.80 0.87 12.17
C LEU A 149 -2.47 -0.37 12.76
N HIS A 150 -3.07 -1.24 11.95
CA HIS A 150 -3.64 -2.49 12.44
C HIS A 150 -2.56 -3.45 12.94
N GLY A 151 -1.41 -3.51 12.25
CA GLY A 151 -0.28 -4.35 12.63
C GLY A 151 -0.23 -5.71 11.95
N ASP A 152 -0.88 -5.86 10.83
CA ASP A 152 -0.93 -7.11 10.07
C ASP A 152 -0.41 -6.97 8.64
N VAL A 153 0.12 -8.06 8.11
CA VAL A 153 0.35 -8.26 6.68
C VAL A 153 -0.68 -9.25 6.15
N ARG A 154 -1.12 -9.06 4.92
CA ARG A 154 -2.12 -9.91 4.28
C ARG A 154 -1.61 -10.44 2.96
N GLN A 155 -2.01 -11.69 2.65
CA GLN A 155 -1.83 -12.34 1.37
C GLN A 155 -3.18 -12.55 0.71
N TYR A 156 -3.30 -12.19 -0.56
CA TYR A 156 -4.48 -12.44 -1.37
C TYR A 156 -4.12 -13.23 -2.62
N ASP A 157 -4.88 -14.26 -2.94
CA ASP A 157 -4.86 -14.91 -4.25
C ASP A 157 -5.42 -13.95 -5.29
N ILE A 158 -4.64 -13.66 -6.33
CA ILE A 158 -4.98 -12.78 -7.44
C ILE A 158 -4.98 -13.53 -8.78
N SER A 159 -5.16 -14.84 -8.76
CA SER A 159 -5.32 -15.64 -10.00
C SER A 159 -6.46 -15.10 -10.87
N GLU A 160 -7.45 -14.47 -10.27
CA GLU A 160 -8.42 -13.59 -10.92
C GLU A 160 -8.19 -12.15 -10.45
N PRO A 161 -7.46 -11.31 -11.24
CA PRO A 161 -6.98 -10.02 -10.79
C PRO A 161 -8.08 -9.03 -10.32
N SER A 162 -9.27 -9.12 -10.89
CA SER A 162 -10.41 -8.27 -10.52
C SER A 162 -11.20 -8.75 -9.30
N ASN A 163 -10.85 -9.92 -8.74
CA ASN A 163 -11.56 -10.54 -7.62
C ASN A 163 -10.60 -11.23 -6.63
N PRO A 164 -9.69 -10.47 -5.98
CA PRO A 164 -8.74 -11.00 -5.00
C PRO A 164 -9.42 -11.71 -3.84
N LYS A 165 -8.82 -12.81 -3.36
CA LYS A 165 -9.32 -13.59 -2.23
C LYS A 165 -8.28 -13.66 -1.13
N LEU A 166 -8.66 -13.27 0.10
CA LEU A 166 -7.78 -13.39 1.26
C LEU A 166 -7.43 -14.86 1.52
N THR A 167 -6.13 -15.15 1.57
CA THR A 167 -5.60 -16.51 1.80
C THR A 167 -4.71 -16.58 3.04
N GLY A 168 -4.09 -15.46 3.47
CA GLY A 168 -3.23 -15.46 4.64
C GLY A 168 -3.20 -14.11 5.35
N GLN A 169 -2.93 -14.15 6.67
CA GLN A 169 -2.77 -12.97 7.51
C GLN A 169 -1.81 -13.27 8.67
N ALA A 170 -0.85 -12.37 8.91
CA ALA A 170 0.05 -12.45 10.04
C ALA A 170 0.12 -11.13 10.79
N TRP A 171 0.05 -11.18 12.13
CA TRP A 171 0.16 -10.03 13.01
C TRP A 171 1.62 -9.83 13.43
N ILE A 172 2.16 -8.61 13.28
CA ILE A 172 3.59 -8.33 13.48
C ILE A 172 3.82 -7.27 14.56
N GLY A 173 2.91 -6.31 14.68
CA GLY A 173 2.98 -5.21 15.62
C GLY A 173 1.66 -4.48 15.67
N GLY A 174 1.68 -3.15 15.49
CA GLY A 174 0.48 -2.33 15.34
C GLY A 174 -0.17 -1.91 16.65
N LEU A 175 -1.20 -1.07 16.51
CA LEU A 175 -1.90 -0.46 17.64
C LEU A 175 -2.98 -1.37 18.24
N LEU A 176 -3.40 -2.42 17.53
CA LEU A 176 -4.47 -3.31 18.00
C LEU A 176 -4.02 -4.34 19.06
N GLY A 177 -2.70 -4.44 19.33
CA GLY A 177 -2.15 -5.35 20.32
C GLY A 177 -2.36 -6.84 20.02
N LYS A 178 -2.53 -7.21 18.75
CA LYS A 178 -2.81 -8.59 18.32
C LYS A 178 -1.57 -9.39 17.97
N ALA A 179 -0.42 -8.71 17.81
CA ALA A 179 0.82 -9.38 17.47
C ALA A 179 1.33 -10.24 18.65
N PRO A 180 1.81 -11.47 18.40
CA PRO A 180 2.49 -12.26 19.42
C PRO A 180 3.86 -11.67 19.71
N GLU A 181 4.42 -12.02 20.88
CA GLU A 181 5.85 -11.81 21.12
C GLU A 181 6.66 -12.70 20.17
N ILE A 182 7.69 -12.10 19.56
CA ILE A 182 8.61 -12.80 18.68
C ILE A 182 9.94 -12.95 19.42
N ASN A 183 10.37 -14.18 19.66
CA ASN A 183 11.57 -14.50 20.46
C ASN A 183 11.56 -13.84 21.86
N GLY A 184 10.39 -13.79 22.49
CA GLY A 184 10.20 -13.20 23.82
C GLY A 184 10.27 -11.67 23.84
N LYS A 185 10.10 -11.01 22.69
CA LYS A 185 10.04 -9.55 22.59
C LYS A 185 8.76 -9.11 21.90
N LYS A 186 8.13 -8.10 22.45
CA LYS A 186 7.09 -7.34 21.77
C LYS A 186 7.75 -6.54 20.64
N ILE A 187 7.16 -6.56 19.47
CA ILE A 187 7.63 -5.75 18.33
C ILE A 187 6.93 -4.39 18.40
N GLU A 188 7.72 -3.35 18.54
CA GLU A 188 7.24 -1.96 18.43
C GLU A 188 7.11 -1.54 16.96
N GLY A 189 6.16 -0.65 16.67
CA GLY A 189 5.82 -0.23 15.31
C GLY A 189 4.82 -1.15 14.62
N GLY A 190 4.49 -0.83 13.39
CA GLY A 190 3.62 -1.63 12.54
C GLY A 190 4.32 -2.05 11.26
N PRO A 191 3.86 -3.11 10.58
CA PRO A 191 4.44 -3.55 9.32
C PRO A 191 4.37 -2.44 8.27
N GLN A 192 5.50 -2.12 7.65
CA GLN A 192 5.59 -1.01 6.71
C GLN A 192 6.14 -1.46 5.37
N MET A 193 7.47 -1.48 5.14
CA MET A 193 8.03 -1.98 3.89
C MET A 193 8.05 -3.50 3.91
N ILE A 194 7.67 -4.08 2.79
CA ILE A 194 7.67 -5.53 2.60
C ILE A 194 8.51 -5.91 1.38
N GLN A 195 9.18 -7.05 1.47
CA GLN A 195 9.95 -7.62 0.36
C GLN A 195 9.79 -9.14 0.34
N LEU A 196 9.34 -9.67 -0.79
CA LEU A 196 9.22 -11.12 -0.97
C LEU A 196 10.53 -11.71 -1.46
N SER A 197 10.91 -12.88 -0.94
CA SER A 197 12.00 -13.67 -1.51
C SER A 197 11.66 -14.12 -2.94
N LEU A 198 12.68 -14.34 -3.78
CA LEU A 198 12.48 -14.72 -5.17
C LEU A 198 11.73 -16.06 -5.34
N ASP A 199 11.86 -16.94 -4.34
CA ASP A 199 11.12 -18.23 -4.31
C ASP A 199 9.68 -18.09 -3.79
N GLY A 200 9.28 -16.87 -3.37
CA GLY A 200 7.94 -16.59 -2.85
C GLY A 200 7.65 -17.12 -1.45
N LYS A 201 8.62 -17.75 -0.77
CA LYS A 201 8.39 -18.49 0.47
C LYS A 201 8.62 -17.67 1.75
N ARG A 202 9.17 -16.47 1.65
CA ARG A 202 9.47 -15.61 2.81
C ARG A 202 9.14 -14.17 2.49
N LEU A 203 8.37 -13.56 3.38
CA LEU A 203 8.08 -12.12 3.35
C LEU A 203 8.92 -11.44 4.43
N TYR A 204 9.80 -10.54 4.04
CA TYR A 204 10.58 -9.69 4.94
C TYR A 204 9.78 -8.41 5.18
N VAL A 205 9.64 -8.03 6.44
CA VAL A 205 8.77 -6.92 6.85
C VAL A 205 9.54 -6.03 7.83
N THR A 206 9.61 -4.73 7.54
CA THR A 206 10.13 -3.73 8.50
C THR A 206 8.99 -3.08 9.27
N THR A 207 9.26 -2.52 10.46
CA THR A 207 8.22 -1.95 11.33
C THR A 207 8.29 -0.44 11.48
N SER A 208 9.13 0.26 10.71
CA SER A 208 9.26 1.72 10.73
C SER A 208 8.73 2.32 9.44
N LEU A 209 7.87 3.32 9.54
CA LEU A 209 7.34 4.07 8.39
C LEU A 209 8.17 5.33 8.12
N PHE A 210 8.10 6.26 9.03
CA PHE A 210 8.76 7.57 8.92
C PHE A 210 8.89 8.17 10.33
N SER A 211 10.06 8.60 10.72
CA SER A 211 10.39 8.91 12.12
C SER A 211 9.39 9.79 12.86
N THR A 212 8.84 10.83 12.21
CA THR A 212 7.85 11.70 12.86
C THR A 212 6.52 10.97 13.11
N TRP A 213 6.09 10.13 12.17
CA TRP A 213 4.89 9.30 12.31
C TRP A 213 5.13 8.14 13.28
N ASP A 214 6.27 7.47 13.19
CA ASP A 214 6.63 6.41 14.14
C ASP A 214 6.61 6.94 15.57
N ASN A 215 7.23 8.10 15.83
CA ASN A 215 7.25 8.72 17.15
C ASN A 215 5.89 9.17 17.65
N GLN A 216 4.97 9.47 16.75
CA GLN A 216 3.59 9.90 17.07
C GLN A 216 2.71 8.71 17.44
N PHE A 217 2.76 7.62 16.65
CA PHE A 217 1.90 6.45 16.82
C PHE A 217 2.52 5.35 17.68
N TYR A 218 3.85 5.24 17.67
CA TYR A 218 4.61 4.21 18.36
C TYR A 218 5.77 4.84 19.16
N PRO A 219 5.48 5.57 20.25
CA PRO A 219 6.51 6.33 20.98
C PRO A 219 7.62 5.46 21.56
N GLY A 220 7.38 4.18 21.83
CA GLY A 220 8.39 3.21 22.29
C GLY A 220 9.50 2.96 21.27
N MET A 221 9.27 3.21 19.99
CA MET A 221 10.28 3.05 18.94
C MET A 221 11.47 4.02 19.10
N LYS A 222 11.33 5.11 19.86
CA LYS A 222 12.45 6.01 20.16
C LYS A 222 13.58 5.32 20.94
N ASP A 223 13.20 4.40 21.80
CA ASP A 223 14.14 3.71 22.71
C ASP A 223 14.50 2.32 22.16
N GLU A 224 13.54 1.61 21.58
CA GLU A 224 13.70 0.23 21.13
C GLU A 224 14.08 0.09 19.64
N GLY A 225 13.82 1.13 18.85
CA GLY A 225 14.05 1.12 17.40
C GLY A 225 13.02 0.28 16.64
N GLY A 226 13.21 0.20 15.32
CA GLY A 226 12.44 -0.66 14.43
C GLY A 226 12.99 -2.08 14.37
N ALA A 227 12.18 -3.00 13.89
CA ALA A 227 12.54 -4.39 13.68
C ALA A 227 12.38 -4.81 12.21
N MET A 228 13.09 -5.87 11.84
CA MET A 228 12.80 -6.63 10.61
C MET A 228 12.35 -8.03 11.03
N VAL A 229 11.17 -8.40 10.56
CA VAL A 229 10.53 -9.70 10.82
C VAL A 229 10.49 -10.49 9.52
N VAL A 230 10.63 -11.80 9.62
CA VAL A 230 10.46 -12.74 8.50
C VAL A 230 9.19 -13.55 8.73
N VAL A 231 8.32 -13.58 7.75
CA VAL A 231 7.09 -14.39 7.74
C VAL A 231 7.24 -15.47 6.68
N ASP A 232 7.03 -16.73 7.06
CA ASP A 232 6.97 -17.84 6.12
C ASP A 232 5.63 -17.80 5.37
N CYS A 233 5.71 -17.92 4.03
CA CYS A 233 4.54 -17.88 3.15
C CYS A 233 4.25 -19.29 2.64
N ASP A 234 3.08 -19.83 2.97
CA ASP A 234 2.63 -21.15 2.47
C ASP A 234 1.91 -20.99 1.12
N THR A 235 2.71 -20.82 0.06
CA THR A 235 2.18 -20.67 -1.31
C THR A 235 1.78 -22.00 -1.95
N GLU A 236 2.12 -23.15 -1.34
CA GLU A 236 1.76 -24.47 -1.84
C GLU A 236 0.35 -24.88 -1.42
N ASN A 237 -0.11 -24.41 -0.26
CA ASN A 237 -1.44 -24.71 0.29
C ASN A 237 -2.38 -23.51 0.28
N GLY A 238 -2.01 -22.44 -0.40
CA GLY A 238 -2.88 -21.27 -0.62
C GLY A 238 -2.69 -20.11 0.38
N GLY A 239 -1.65 -20.12 1.17
CA GLY A 239 -1.30 -19.01 2.05
C GLY A 239 -1.29 -19.31 3.52
#